data_4b3eaec2e86e3cddc9f7a94e015e839d
#
_entry.id   4b3eaec2e86e3cddc9f7a94e015e839d
#
_cell.length_a   1.000
_cell.length_b   1.000
_cell.length_c   1.000
_cell.angle_alpha   90.00
_cell.angle_beta   90.00
_cell.angle_gamma   90.00
#
_symmetry.space_group_name_H-M   'P 1'
#
loop_
_entity.id
_entity.type
_entity.pdbx_description
1 polymer ?
#
loop_
_entity_poly.entity_id
_entity_poly.type
_entity_poly.pdbx_seq_one_letter_code
_entity_poly.pdbx_strand_id
1 'polypeptide(L)'
;ALHRVGITANVVGQSLSELGFADSPVRQAFERFEPVIEEFDQTADVTLLVRCIPIISTEVITGGMLLIRDVTEVRRRDRMLLSKDATIREIHHRVKNNLQTISSLLRLQARRLESPEAKAAVAESVRRIRTIALVHETLSREPGDDVAFVEIVRPLLRLVEESLQSPERPMRFMVIGDGGRLAATVVTPLSVVLTELLQNA
;
A
#
# COMPACT_ATOMS: atom_id res chain seq x y z
N ALA A 1 9.99 32.03 4.83
CA ALA A 1 8.67 31.38 4.72
C ALA A 1 7.64 32.31 4.05
N LEU A 2 7.44 33.54 4.53
CA LEU A 2 6.43 34.50 4.00
C LEU A 2 6.65 34.90 2.52
N HIS A 3 7.89 35.00 2.05
CA HIS A 3 8.20 35.33 0.64
C HIS A 3 7.69 34.28 -0.37
N ARG A 4 7.64 33.00 0.01
CA ARG A 4 7.08 31.95 -0.86
C ARG A 4 5.55 32.03 -0.99
N VAL A 5 4.91 32.68 -0.03
CA VAL A 5 3.45 32.85 0.04
C VAL A 5 3.00 34.16 -0.62
N GLY A 6 3.94 34.94 -1.20
CA GLY A 6 3.64 36.23 -1.82
C GLY A 6 3.36 37.36 -0.82
N ILE A 7 3.50 37.09 0.48
CA ILE A 7 3.27 38.12 1.52
C ILE A 7 4.54 38.94 1.69
N THR A 8 4.48 40.20 1.29
CA THR A 8 5.55 41.20 1.52
C THR A 8 5.45 41.76 2.92
N ALA A 9 6.53 42.38 3.39
CA ALA A 9 6.71 42.76 4.80
C ALA A 9 5.67 43.75 5.39
N ASN A 10 4.81 44.37 4.60
CA ASN A 10 3.81 45.35 5.09
C ASN A 10 2.42 44.98 4.57
N VAL A 11 1.68 44.23 5.35
CA VAL A 11 0.31 43.75 5.04
C VAL A 11 -0.77 44.57 5.80
N VAL A 12 -0.35 45.53 6.61
CA VAL A 12 -1.28 46.34 7.43
C VAL A 12 -2.14 47.19 6.52
N GLY A 13 -3.46 47.05 6.67
CA GLY A 13 -4.45 47.78 5.87
C GLY A 13 -4.80 47.14 4.52
N GLN A 14 -4.16 46.03 4.16
CA GLN A 14 -4.53 45.30 2.95
C GLN A 14 -5.67 44.31 3.24
N SER A 15 -6.54 44.09 2.25
CA SER A 15 -7.59 43.08 2.33
C SER A 15 -7.04 41.65 2.11
N LEU A 16 -7.69 40.66 2.70
CA LEU A 16 -7.31 39.24 2.48
C LEU A 16 -7.37 38.84 1.00
N SER A 17 -8.27 39.45 0.24
CA SER A 17 -8.37 39.24 -1.21
C SER A 17 -7.14 39.74 -1.98
N GLU A 18 -6.61 40.91 -1.59
CA GLU A 18 -5.36 41.46 -2.16
C GLU A 18 -4.14 40.60 -1.83
N LEU A 19 -4.18 39.91 -0.69
CA LEU A 19 -3.15 38.98 -0.25
C LEU A 19 -3.30 37.56 -0.86
N GLY A 20 -4.28 37.34 -1.74
CA GLY A 20 -4.51 36.04 -2.37
C GLY A 20 -5.31 35.04 -1.52
N PHE A 21 -5.98 35.52 -0.47
CA PHE A 21 -6.79 34.67 0.42
C PHE A 21 -8.30 34.97 0.29
N ALA A 22 -8.79 35.37 -0.88
CA ALA A 22 -10.19 35.73 -1.12
C ALA A 22 -11.17 34.59 -0.76
N ASP A 23 -10.84 33.36 -1.13
CA ASP A 23 -11.63 32.14 -0.87
C ASP A 23 -11.05 31.33 0.30
N SER A 24 -10.43 32.01 1.25
CA SER A 24 -9.78 31.37 2.40
C SER A 24 -10.82 30.85 3.42
N PRO A 25 -10.42 29.95 4.32
CA PRO A 25 -11.26 29.45 5.40
C PRO A 25 -11.73 30.53 6.39
N VAL A 26 -11.31 31.81 6.21
CA VAL A 26 -11.67 32.93 7.07
C VAL A 26 -13.17 33.17 7.05
N ARG A 27 -13.80 33.17 5.87
CA ARG A 27 -15.26 33.36 5.75
C ARG A 27 -16.01 32.27 6.50
N GLN A 28 -15.63 31.02 6.31
CA GLN A 28 -16.27 29.88 6.96
C GLN A 28 -16.06 29.91 8.48
N ALA A 29 -14.88 30.28 8.95
CA ALA A 29 -14.59 30.42 10.37
C ALA A 29 -15.42 31.50 11.03
N PHE A 30 -15.64 32.62 10.33
CA PHE A 30 -16.46 33.74 10.83
C PHE A 30 -17.96 33.43 10.79
N GLU A 31 -18.45 32.75 9.77
CA GLU A 31 -19.85 32.30 9.67
C GLU A 31 -20.21 31.27 10.73
N ARG A 32 -19.28 30.36 11.05
CA ARG A 32 -19.50 29.26 12.00
C ARG A 32 -19.10 29.57 13.42
N PHE A 33 -18.39 30.67 13.68
CA PHE A 33 -17.80 31.02 14.99
C PHE A 33 -16.83 29.94 15.51
N GLU A 34 -16.23 29.14 14.62
CA GLU A 34 -15.35 28.02 14.95
C GLU A 34 -14.05 28.08 14.14
N PRO A 35 -12.94 27.51 14.67
CA PRO A 35 -11.72 27.37 13.89
C PRO A 35 -11.93 26.50 12.66
N VAL A 36 -11.46 26.97 11.50
CA VAL A 36 -11.48 26.22 10.24
C VAL A 36 -10.06 25.97 9.77
N ILE A 37 -9.79 24.76 9.29
CA ILE A 37 -8.52 24.38 8.70
C ILE A 37 -8.82 23.94 7.28
N GLU A 38 -8.10 24.49 6.32
CA GLU A 38 -8.23 24.13 4.92
C GLU A 38 -6.86 24.08 4.25
N GLU A 39 -6.72 23.16 3.33
CA GLU A 39 -5.53 23.00 2.51
C GLU A 39 -5.89 23.40 1.07
N PHE A 40 -5.09 24.25 0.46
CA PHE A 40 -5.30 24.68 -0.90
C PHE A 40 -3.98 24.83 -1.66
N ASP A 41 -4.04 24.58 -2.96
CA ASP A 41 -2.93 24.78 -3.86
C ASP A 41 -2.92 26.25 -4.32
N GLN A 42 -1.95 27.03 -3.80
CA GLN A 42 -1.78 28.43 -4.18
C GLN A 42 -1.27 28.53 -5.64
N THR A 43 -0.40 27.62 -6.00
CA THR A 43 0.10 27.41 -7.38
C THR A 43 0.25 25.93 -7.63
N ALA A 44 0.57 25.53 -8.89
CA ALA A 44 0.85 24.13 -9.22
C ALA A 44 1.96 23.49 -8.35
N ASP A 45 2.84 24.32 -7.77
CA ASP A 45 4.01 23.88 -7.01
C ASP A 45 3.98 24.24 -5.52
N VAL A 46 2.94 24.91 -5.03
CA VAL A 46 2.86 25.37 -3.63
C VAL A 46 1.52 25.02 -3.02
N THR A 47 1.57 24.13 -2.03
CA THR A 47 0.41 23.74 -1.23
C THR A 47 0.50 24.37 0.17
N LEU A 48 -0.52 25.09 0.57
CA LEU A 48 -0.60 25.76 1.86
C LEU A 48 -1.67 25.15 2.74
N LEU A 49 -1.34 24.93 4.00
CA LEU A 49 -2.30 24.63 5.06
C LEU A 49 -2.61 25.95 5.79
N VAL A 50 -3.85 26.38 5.73
CA VAL A 50 -4.33 27.59 6.36
C VAL A 50 -5.31 27.24 7.47
N ARG A 51 -5.04 27.76 8.66
CA ARG A 51 -5.94 27.65 9.81
C ARG A 51 -6.39 29.06 10.21
N CYS A 52 -7.69 29.27 10.17
CA CYS A 52 -8.31 30.51 10.70
C CYS A 52 -8.95 30.21 12.04
N ILE A 53 -8.63 31.06 13.04
CA ILE A 53 -9.19 31.02 14.40
C ILE A 53 -9.89 32.34 14.61
N PRO A 54 -11.24 32.39 14.72
CA PRO A 54 -11.96 33.62 15.01
C PRO A 54 -11.69 34.06 16.45
N ILE A 55 -11.50 35.35 16.65
CA ILE A 55 -11.38 35.97 17.98
C ILE A 55 -12.74 36.53 18.32
N ILE A 56 -13.37 35.97 19.37
CA ILE A 56 -14.73 36.27 19.76
C ILE A 56 -14.69 37.04 21.07
N SER A 57 -15.40 38.15 21.13
CA SER A 57 -15.64 38.94 22.36
C SER A 57 -17.12 39.28 22.44
N THR A 58 -17.78 38.96 23.56
CA THR A 58 -19.22 39.22 23.79
C THR A 58 -20.11 38.76 22.63
N GLU A 59 -19.91 37.51 22.16
CA GLU A 59 -20.64 36.89 21.06
C GLU A 59 -20.47 37.58 19.69
N VAL A 60 -19.50 38.46 19.56
CA VAL A 60 -19.18 39.16 18.31
C VAL A 60 -17.75 38.82 17.90
N ILE A 61 -17.55 38.59 16.63
CA ILE A 61 -16.21 38.38 16.07
C ILE A 61 -15.52 39.75 15.99
N THR A 62 -14.45 39.93 16.75
CA THR A 62 -13.64 41.15 16.77
C THR A 62 -12.42 41.07 15.90
N GLY A 63 -12.07 39.86 15.41
CA GLY A 63 -10.92 39.64 14.59
C GLY A 63 -10.70 38.14 14.31
N GLY A 64 -9.58 37.78 13.67
CA GLY A 64 -9.18 36.43 13.42
C GLY A 64 -7.68 36.29 13.38
N MET A 65 -7.19 35.10 13.77
CA MET A 65 -5.80 34.69 13.63
C MET A 65 -5.69 33.76 12.45
N LEU A 66 -4.84 34.10 11.50
CA LEU A 66 -4.56 33.26 10.32
C LEU A 66 -3.16 32.65 10.47
N LEU A 67 -3.13 31.32 10.59
CA LEU A 67 -1.89 30.56 10.62
C LEU A 67 -1.71 29.89 9.24
N ILE A 68 -0.61 30.22 8.57
CA ILE A 68 -0.30 29.71 7.24
C ILE A 68 0.97 28.86 7.33
N ARG A 69 0.89 27.63 6.84
CA ARG A 69 2.01 26.71 6.79
C ARG A 69 2.20 26.20 5.36
N ASP A 70 3.41 26.32 4.85
CA ASP A 70 3.81 25.68 3.61
C ASP A 70 3.97 24.17 3.87
N VAL A 71 3.15 23.35 3.23
CA VAL A 71 3.15 21.87 3.36
C VAL A 71 3.56 21.19 2.05
N THR A 72 4.04 21.95 1.08
CA THR A 72 4.41 21.51 -0.26
C THR A 72 5.33 20.27 -0.24
N GLU A 73 6.45 20.38 0.50
CA GLU A 73 7.43 19.29 0.57
C GLU A 73 6.87 18.04 1.26
N VAL A 74 6.05 18.23 2.28
CA VAL A 74 5.39 17.12 2.99
C VAL A 74 4.45 16.41 2.03
N ARG A 75 3.57 17.14 1.36
CA ARG A 75 2.61 16.60 0.38
C ARG A 75 3.29 15.94 -0.82
N ARG A 76 4.39 16.52 -1.29
CA ARG A 76 5.18 15.92 -2.37
C ARG A 76 5.76 14.58 -1.96
N ARG A 77 6.29 14.46 -0.74
CA ARG A 77 6.80 13.20 -0.20
C ARG A 77 5.70 12.17 -0.02
N ASP A 78 4.55 12.56 0.53
CA ASP A 78 3.40 11.67 0.70
C ASP A 78 2.92 11.12 -0.65
N ARG A 79 2.75 11.99 -1.67
CA ARG A 79 2.38 11.57 -3.03
C ARG A 79 3.41 10.63 -3.65
N MET A 80 4.71 10.89 -3.42
CA MET A 80 5.78 10.02 -3.92
C MET A 80 5.76 8.65 -3.25
N LEU A 81 5.53 8.57 -1.94
CA LEU A 81 5.40 7.31 -1.22
C LEU A 81 4.20 6.51 -1.73
N LEU A 82 3.02 7.13 -1.83
CA LEU A 82 1.82 6.49 -2.38
C LEU A 82 2.02 5.98 -3.81
N SER A 83 2.73 6.74 -4.65
CA SER A 83 3.07 6.32 -6.02
C SER A 83 4.01 5.12 -6.04
N LYS A 84 5.02 5.09 -5.16
CA LYS A 84 5.93 3.93 -5.03
C LYS A 84 5.18 2.67 -4.60
N ASP A 85 4.31 2.77 -3.61
CA ASP A 85 3.52 1.63 -3.13
C ASP A 85 2.58 1.09 -4.21
N ALA A 86 1.98 1.97 -5.01
CA ALA A 86 1.16 1.56 -6.15
C ALA A 86 1.98 0.82 -7.21
N THR A 87 3.19 1.32 -7.50
CA THR A 87 4.11 0.69 -8.47
C THR A 87 4.57 -0.69 -7.99
N ILE A 88 4.93 -0.82 -6.72
CA ILE A 88 5.35 -2.11 -6.13
C ILE A 88 4.21 -3.13 -6.22
N ARG A 89 2.97 -2.74 -5.87
CA ARG A 89 1.80 -3.61 -6.00
C ARG A 89 1.57 -4.05 -7.44
N GLU A 90 1.69 -3.13 -8.40
CA GLU A 90 1.56 -3.47 -9.81
C GLU A 90 2.62 -4.48 -10.28
N ILE A 91 3.88 -4.31 -9.85
CA ILE A 91 4.95 -5.27 -10.14
C ILE A 91 4.60 -6.66 -9.61
N HIS A 92 4.17 -6.77 -8.36
CA HIS A 92 3.77 -8.07 -7.80
C HIS A 92 2.61 -8.70 -8.55
N HIS A 93 1.59 -7.93 -8.94
CA HIS A 93 0.48 -8.42 -9.76
C HIS A 93 0.95 -8.93 -11.13
N ARG A 94 1.86 -8.20 -11.79
CA ARG A 94 2.44 -8.63 -13.08
C ARG A 94 3.27 -9.89 -12.94
N VAL A 95 4.10 -9.99 -11.89
CA VAL A 95 4.88 -11.21 -11.60
C VAL A 95 3.95 -12.40 -11.41
N LYS A 96 2.89 -12.27 -10.58
CA LYS A 96 1.88 -13.32 -10.39
C LYS A 96 1.28 -13.77 -11.73
N ASN A 97 0.81 -12.82 -12.56
CA ASN A 97 0.18 -13.14 -13.86
C ASN A 97 1.14 -13.89 -14.79
N ASN A 98 2.41 -13.47 -14.85
CA ASN A 98 3.44 -14.12 -15.64
C ASN A 98 3.68 -15.55 -15.14
N LEU A 99 3.79 -15.76 -13.83
CA LEU A 99 3.99 -17.08 -13.22
C LEU A 99 2.78 -18.02 -13.47
N GLN A 100 1.55 -17.48 -13.44
CA GLN A 100 0.36 -18.26 -13.80
C GLN A 100 0.36 -18.69 -15.27
N THR A 101 0.78 -17.79 -16.18
CA THR A 101 0.91 -18.10 -17.61
C THR A 101 1.96 -19.19 -17.83
N ILE A 102 3.14 -19.07 -17.21
CA ILE A 102 4.21 -20.07 -17.28
C ILE A 102 3.72 -21.43 -16.75
N SER A 103 3.03 -21.44 -15.61
CA SER A 103 2.43 -22.65 -15.02
C SER A 103 1.46 -23.34 -16.00
N SER A 104 0.63 -22.56 -16.68
CA SER A 104 -0.33 -23.07 -17.64
C SER A 104 0.34 -23.69 -18.88
N LEU A 105 1.38 -23.01 -19.39
CA LEU A 105 2.18 -23.50 -20.51
C LEU A 105 2.91 -24.81 -20.15
N LEU A 106 3.53 -24.87 -18.96
CA LEU A 106 4.20 -26.08 -18.49
C LEU A 106 3.23 -27.27 -18.36
N ARG A 107 2.00 -27.04 -17.86
CA ARG A 107 0.96 -28.09 -17.81
C ARG A 107 0.55 -28.57 -19.19
N LEU A 108 0.45 -27.68 -20.18
CA LEU A 108 0.19 -28.06 -21.57
C LEU A 108 1.33 -28.92 -22.14
N GLN A 109 2.57 -28.54 -21.85
CA GLN A 109 3.74 -29.34 -22.25
C GLN A 109 3.74 -30.72 -21.57
N ALA A 110 3.45 -30.78 -20.27
CA ALA A 110 3.39 -32.05 -19.53
C ALA A 110 2.42 -33.06 -20.11
N ARG A 111 1.32 -32.64 -20.76
CA ARG A 111 0.35 -33.51 -21.41
C ARG A 111 0.93 -34.23 -22.62
N ARG A 112 1.96 -33.66 -23.25
CA ARG A 112 2.63 -34.19 -24.44
C ARG A 112 3.82 -35.07 -24.12
N LEU A 113 4.29 -35.11 -22.88
CA LEU A 113 5.38 -35.97 -22.43
C LEU A 113 4.86 -37.40 -22.31
N GLU A 114 5.71 -38.37 -22.63
CA GLU A 114 5.39 -39.81 -22.49
C GLU A 114 5.95 -40.37 -21.19
N SER A 115 7.19 -39.94 -20.80
CA SER A 115 7.86 -40.41 -19.60
C SER A 115 7.15 -39.96 -18.33
N PRO A 116 6.82 -40.91 -17.43
CA PRO A 116 6.25 -40.58 -16.10
C PRO A 116 7.19 -39.71 -15.26
N GLU A 117 8.50 -39.92 -15.33
CA GLU A 117 9.52 -39.16 -14.60
C GLU A 117 9.55 -37.70 -15.09
N ALA A 118 9.48 -37.51 -16.43
CA ALA A 118 9.43 -36.16 -17.00
C ALA A 118 8.14 -35.44 -16.63
N LYS A 119 6.99 -36.11 -16.59
CA LYS A 119 5.72 -35.54 -16.10
C LYS A 119 5.83 -35.12 -14.65
N ALA A 120 6.44 -35.98 -13.80
CA ALA A 120 6.62 -35.68 -12.36
C ALA A 120 7.52 -34.44 -12.16
N ALA A 121 8.65 -34.36 -12.89
CA ALA A 121 9.55 -33.20 -12.81
C ALA A 121 8.88 -31.87 -13.23
N VAL A 122 8.05 -31.89 -14.29
CA VAL A 122 7.29 -30.71 -14.70
C VAL A 122 6.21 -30.37 -13.68
N ALA A 123 5.51 -31.35 -13.12
CA ALA A 123 4.51 -31.13 -12.08
C ALA A 123 5.13 -30.49 -10.84
N GLU A 124 6.32 -30.92 -10.42
CA GLU A 124 7.09 -30.30 -9.33
C GLU A 124 7.45 -28.83 -9.65
N SER A 125 7.96 -28.59 -10.86
CA SER A 125 8.28 -27.22 -11.30
C SER A 125 7.04 -26.30 -11.27
N VAL A 126 5.88 -26.80 -11.72
CA VAL A 126 4.60 -26.07 -11.66
C VAL A 126 4.20 -25.77 -10.21
N ARG A 127 4.40 -26.71 -9.28
CA ARG A 127 4.10 -26.48 -7.85
C ARG A 127 4.97 -25.36 -7.28
N ARG A 128 6.29 -25.39 -7.51
CA ARG A 128 7.21 -24.34 -7.07
C ARG A 128 6.82 -22.97 -7.61
N ILE A 129 6.49 -22.88 -8.90
CA ILE A 129 6.02 -21.64 -9.52
C ILE A 129 4.73 -21.13 -8.87
N ARG A 130 3.78 -22.01 -8.54
CA ARG A 130 2.54 -21.64 -7.86
C ARG A 130 2.80 -21.13 -6.45
N THR A 131 3.73 -21.73 -5.71
CA THR A 131 4.15 -21.24 -4.39
C THR A 131 4.72 -19.83 -4.49
N ILE A 132 5.62 -19.58 -5.45
CA ILE A 132 6.19 -18.25 -5.66
C ILE A 132 5.10 -17.22 -6.03
N ALA A 133 4.17 -17.58 -6.91
CA ALA A 133 3.07 -16.72 -7.31
C ALA A 133 2.15 -16.36 -6.12
N LEU A 134 1.90 -17.31 -5.23
CA LEU A 134 1.12 -17.11 -4.00
C LEU A 134 1.81 -16.12 -3.06
N VAL A 135 3.12 -16.27 -2.84
CA VAL A 135 3.91 -15.34 -2.01
C VAL A 135 3.86 -13.93 -2.58
N HIS A 136 4.08 -13.77 -3.88
CA HIS A 136 3.98 -12.47 -4.54
C HIS A 136 2.59 -11.84 -4.44
N GLU A 137 1.54 -12.64 -4.46
CA GLU A 137 0.16 -12.15 -4.23
C GLU A 137 -0.04 -11.64 -2.81
N THR A 138 0.49 -12.35 -1.81
CA THR A 138 0.36 -11.95 -0.41
C THR A 138 1.17 -10.69 -0.13
N LEU A 139 2.41 -10.61 -0.63
CA LEU A 139 3.26 -9.42 -0.53
C LEU A 139 2.64 -8.18 -1.18
N SER A 140 1.82 -8.35 -2.21
CA SER A 140 1.14 -7.22 -2.87
C SER A 140 0.01 -6.60 -2.03
N ARG A 141 -0.51 -7.31 -1.04
CA ARG A 141 -1.64 -6.86 -0.21
C ARG A 141 -1.21 -6.07 1.02
N GLU A 142 -0.03 -6.35 1.55
CA GLU A 142 0.50 -5.66 2.73
C GLU A 142 1.43 -4.52 2.32
N PRO A 143 1.22 -3.30 2.86
CA PRO A 143 2.17 -2.21 2.67
C PRO A 143 3.41 -2.46 3.53
N GLY A 144 4.61 -2.38 2.93
CA GLY A 144 5.88 -2.52 3.61
C GLY A 144 6.72 -3.72 3.16
N ASP A 145 7.95 -3.79 3.66
CA ASP A 145 8.93 -4.81 3.28
C ASP A 145 8.77 -6.11 4.08
N ASP A 146 8.00 -6.10 5.18
CA ASP A 146 7.78 -7.24 6.08
C ASP A 146 6.33 -7.71 6.01
N VAL A 147 6.14 -9.04 6.00
CA VAL A 147 4.82 -9.69 5.99
C VAL A 147 4.65 -10.60 7.19
N ALA A 148 3.45 -10.70 7.74
CA ALA A 148 3.13 -11.68 8.77
C ALA A 148 3.24 -13.10 8.19
N PHE A 149 4.11 -13.95 8.77
CA PHE A 149 4.38 -15.27 8.20
C PHE A 149 3.13 -16.15 8.12
N VAL A 150 2.22 -16.00 9.07
CA VAL A 150 0.94 -16.72 9.08
C VAL A 150 0.07 -16.43 7.85
N GLU A 151 0.14 -15.22 7.28
CA GLU A 151 -0.60 -14.84 6.08
C GLU A 151 -0.09 -15.57 4.82
N ILE A 152 1.17 -16.00 4.85
CA ILE A 152 1.78 -16.83 3.81
C ILE A 152 1.48 -18.32 4.05
N VAL A 153 1.66 -18.79 5.29
CA VAL A 153 1.53 -20.21 5.63
C VAL A 153 0.12 -20.74 5.36
N ARG A 154 -0.91 -20.00 5.74
CA ARG A 154 -2.30 -20.44 5.57
C ARG A 154 -2.71 -20.74 4.12
N PRO A 155 -2.51 -19.82 3.14
CA PRO A 155 -2.79 -20.12 1.76
C PRO A 155 -1.90 -21.23 1.17
N LEU A 156 -0.64 -21.32 1.64
CA LEU A 156 0.31 -22.33 1.22
C LEU A 156 -0.14 -23.72 1.66
N LEU A 157 -0.59 -23.87 2.90
CA LEU A 157 -1.15 -25.13 3.37
C LEU A 157 -2.38 -25.58 2.56
N ARG A 158 -3.28 -24.66 2.21
CA ARG A 158 -4.41 -24.98 1.31
C ARG A 158 -3.93 -25.51 -0.04
N LEU A 159 -2.90 -24.89 -0.61
CA LEU A 159 -2.31 -25.33 -1.87
C LEU A 159 -1.73 -26.75 -1.77
N VAL A 160 -1.10 -27.08 -0.63
CA VAL A 160 -0.54 -28.41 -0.36
C VAL A 160 -1.68 -29.42 -0.10
N GLU A 161 -2.68 -29.05 0.71
CA GLU A 161 -3.87 -29.87 0.97
C GLU A 161 -4.54 -30.27 -0.35
N GLU A 162 -4.80 -29.31 -1.25
CA GLU A 162 -5.39 -29.57 -2.57
C GLU A 162 -4.55 -30.57 -3.40
N SER A 163 -3.24 -30.57 -3.25
CA SER A 163 -2.32 -31.45 -4.00
C SER A 163 -2.21 -32.86 -3.40
N LEU A 164 -2.46 -33.00 -2.09
CA LEU A 164 -2.30 -34.25 -1.34
C LEU A 164 -3.65 -34.93 -1.03
N GLN A 165 -4.79 -34.27 -1.31
CA GLN A 165 -6.09 -34.86 -1.09
C GLN A 165 -6.27 -36.15 -1.90
N SER A 166 -6.30 -37.28 -1.19
CA SER A 166 -6.82 -38.55 -1.67
C SER A 166 -8.13 -38.86 -0.92
N PRO A 167 -9.16 -39.33 -1.61
CA PRO A 167 -10.41 -39.77 -0.96
C PRO A 167 -10.18 -40.79 0.16
N GLU A 168 -9.09 -41.54 0.08
CA GLU A 168 -8.74 -42.60 1.01
C GLU A 168 -7.92 -42.14 2.23
N ARG A 169 -7.31 -40.92 2.16
CA ARG A 169 -6.49 -40.37 3.24
C ARG A 169 -6.69 -38.84 3.34
N PRO A 170 -7.75 -38.38 4.02
CA PRO A 170 -7.91 -36.95 4.28
C PRO A 170 -6.85 -36.49 5.26
N MET A 171 -5.95 -35.59 4.81
CA MET A 171 -5.00 -34.90 5.67
C MET A 171 -5.53 -33.53 6.05
N ARG A 172 -5.28 -33.14 7.29
CA ARG A 172 -5.56 -31.78 7.80
C ARG A 172 -4.30 -31.19 8.37
N PHE A 173 -4.01 -29.97 7.94
CA PHE A 173 -2.92 -29.18 8.52
C PHE A 173 -3.47 -28.23 9.56
N MET A 174 -2.76 -28.09 10.68
CA MET A 174 -3.07 -27.13 11.74
C MET A 174 -1.88 -26.23 11.94
N VAL A 175 -2.14 -24.90 11.95
CA VAL A 175 -1.12 -23.88 12.26
C VAL A 175 -1.28 -23.47 13.71
N ILE A 176 -0.23 -23.63 14.49
CA ILE A 176 -0.16 -23.19 15.89
C ILE A 176 0.93 -22.12 15.99
N GLY A 177 0.56 -20.95 16.51
CA GLY A 177 1.44 -19.79 16.58
C GLY A 177 1.30 -18.86 15.37
N ASP A 178 2.04 -17.75 15.38
CA ASP A 178 1.99 -16.71 14.32
C ASP A 178 3.24 -16.66 13.43
N GLY A 179 4.39 -17.13 13.91
CA GLY A 179 5.66 -17.12 13.20
C GLY A 179 6.30 -15.74 13.04
N GLY A 180 5.68 -14.68 13.60
CA GLY A 180 6.17 -13.30 13.53
C GLY A 180 6.09 -12.67 12.14
N ARG A 181 6.81 -11.55 11.97
CA ARG A 181 6.95 -10.84 10.69
C ARG A 181 8.32 -11.13 10.06
N LEU A 182 8.34 -11.36 8.77
CA LEU A 182 9.55 -11.69 8.02
C LEU A 182 9.69 -10.78 6.79
N ALA A 183 10.93 -10.44 6.47
CA ALA A 183 11.22 -9.68 5.27
C ALA A 183 10.84 -10.47 3.99
N ALA A 184 10.34 -9.78 2.98
CA ALA A 184 9.93 -10.36 1.69
C ALA A 184 11.05 -11.21 1.04
N THR A 185 12.31 -10.80 1.21
CA THR A 185 13.50 -11.51 0.72
C THR A 185 13.70 -12.88 1.37
N VAL A 186 13.24 -13.07 2.61
CA VAL A 186 13.34 -14.31 3.38
C VAL A 186 12.11 -15.20 3.13
N VAL A 187 10.93 -14.59 3.07
CA VAL A 187 9.65 -15.30 2.96
C VAL A 187 9.57 -16.15 1.69
N THR A 188 10.01 -15.62 0.55
CA THR A 188 9.92 -16.36 -0.73
C THR A 188 10.70 -17.68 -0.71
N PRO A 189 12.01 -17.72 -0.40
CA PRO A 189 12.74 -18.97 -0.33
C PRO A 189 12.24 -19.89 0.78
N LEU A 190 11.85 -19.33 1.94
CA LEU A 190 11.32 -20.11 3.05
C LEU A 190 10.02 -20.83 2.69
N SER A 191 9.13 -20.17 1.94
CA SER A 191 7.87 -20.76 1.48
C SER A 191 8.08 -21.92 0.53
N VAL A 192 9.08 -21.82 -0.35
CA VAL A 192 9.44 -22.95 -1.26
C VAL A 192 9.94 -24.12 -0.42
N VAL A 193 10.87 -23.88 0.52
CA VAL A 193 11.41 -24.94 1.39
C VAL A 193 10.29 -25.58 2.21
N LEU A 194 9.40 -24.78 2.81
CA LEU A 194 8.27 -25.27 3.59
C LEU A 194 7.34 -26.14 2.73
N THR A 195 7.05 -25.73 1.49
CA THR A 195 6.22 -26.52 0.57
C THR A 195 6.85 -27.89 0.27
N GLU A 196 8.15 -27.93 0.01
CA GLU A 196 8.88 -29.16 -0.22
C GLU A 196 8.86 -30.09 1.01
N LEU A 197 9.08 -29.52 2.21
CA LEU A 197 9.04 -30.29 3.46
C LEU A 197 7.64 -30.90 3.71
N LEU A 198 6.59 -30.12 3.50
CA LEU A 198 5.21 -30.58 3.69
C LEU A 198 4.79 -31.66 2.68
N GLN A 199 5.39 -31.69 1.49
CA GLN A 199 5.12 -32.69 0.47
C GLN A 199 5.90 -34.00 0.71
N ASN A 200 7.01 -33.91 1.43
CA ASN A 200 7.84 -35.06 1.74
C ASN A 200 7.47 -35.74 3.08
N ALA A 201 6.57 -35.14 3.86
CA ALA A 201 6.08 -35.68 5.14
C ALA A 201 4.93 -36.65 4.95
#